data_17e0ee8fb86da137abb93c230b7e3bd3
#
_entry.id   17e0ee8fb86da137abb93c230b7e3bd3
#
_cell.length_a   1.000
_cell.length_b   1.000
_cell.length_c   1.000
_cell.angle_alpha   90.00
_cell.angle_beta   90.00
_cell.angle_gamma   90.00
#
_symmetry.space_group_name_H-M   'P 1'
#
loop_
_entity.id
_entity.type
_entity.pdbx_description
1 polymer ?
#
loop_
_entity_poly.entity_id
_entity_poly.type
_entity_poly.pdbx_seq_one_letter_code
_entity_poly.pdbx_strand_id
1 'polypeptide(L)'
;IWLSWKLDGLTLVVTYDNGKLTKVVTRGNGHIGTNITHLSTAIDGILQTIPYKGHLVIRGEAVISYPDFEQFNMEAEEEYANPRNLASGSLTLKDINEVKARHLRWIPFTLVYTEEEINSWGGRMEWLEHQGFRVVDRELIEQPTVNNIEAVIHHWTERVTGVSSSPFPYPVDGLVISYEDTVYAATGSVTGHHATRAGYAFKWQDESAETELDYIEWSCAASTISPVAVFRPIELEGTTVKRASLCNISECERLGIGDKGTKIAVIKANKIIPKVINVIESVGTFHIPETCPVCHSATEVSESEVSGTRTLHCTNTHCPAKQLKKFGRFVSKEGVNIDGLSEQTVQKFINLGWVREYADLFHLTEHATELRTMEGFGNKSVTKLLAAIEKARNVEARRLLFALNIPLVGQDVCNRLLSAYPLEELIKTAIESAAEDVFSTIAGIGPEKSTSFVRWMKDEDNHAMLHNLLPELNISQQSSTPTGSSCQGLTFVVTGDVH
;
A
#
# COMPACT_ATOMS: atom_id res chain seq x y z
N ILE A 1 14.95 6.00 -26.52
CA ILE A 1 14.30 6.05 -25.21
C ILE A 1 14.03 7.49 -24.81
N TRP A 2 13.02 7.70 -23.97
CA TRP A 2 12.68 8.99 -23.39
C TRP A 2 13.06 9.03 -21.93
N LEU A 3 13.60 10.16 -21.48
CA LEU A 3 13.78 10.51 -20.08
C LEU A 3 12.72 11.54 -19.69
N SER A 4 12.10 11.39 -18.53
CA SER A 4 11.12 12.33 -18.00
C SER A 4 11.21 12.43 -16.48
N TRP A 5 10.62 13.48 -15.87
CA TRP A 5 10.55 13.63 -14.43
C TRP A 5 9.70 12.51 -13.80
N LYS A 6 10.18 11.95 -12.71
CA LYS A 6 9.39 11.14 -11.79
C LYS A 6 8.79 12.07 -10.74
N LEU A 7 7.63 12.63 -11.07
CA LEU A 7 6.91 13.55 -10.20
C LEU A 7 6.52 12.87 -8.88
N ASP A 8 6.63 13.61 -7.77
CA ASP A 8 6.32 13.12 -6.42
C ASP A 8 5.06 13.83 -5.88
N GLY A 9 3.91 13.26 -6.15
CA GLY A 9 2.60 13.77 -5.77
C GLY A 9 1.59 12.64 -5.57
N LEU A 10 0.39 12.82 -6.12
CA LEU A 10 -0.68 11.81 -6.14
C LEU A 10 -1.13 11.53 -7.56
N THR A 11 -1.08 10.26 -7.93
CA THR A 11 -1.55 9.84 -9.25
C THR A 11 -3.07 9.98 -9.37
N LEU A 12 -3.52 10.71 -10.39
CA LEU A 12 -4.91 10.81 -10.80
C LEU A 12 -5.10 10.24 -12.20
N VAL A 13 -6.22 9.56 -12.40
CA VAL A 13 -6.70 9.08 -13.69
C VAL A 13 -7.87 9.94 -14.11
N VAL A 14 -7.75 10.54 -15.29
CA VAL A 14 -8.73 11.48 -15.83
C VAL A 14 -9.32 10.90 -17.10
N THR A 15 -10.64 10.91 -17.20
CA THR A 15 -11.40 10.34 -18.32
C THR A 15 -12.22 11.42 -19.03
N TYR A 16 -12.18 11.39 -20.35
CA TYR A 16 -13.00 12.24 -21.22
C TYR A 16 -13.84 11.37 -22.16
N ASP A 17 -15.07 11.80 -22.39
CA ASP A 17 -15.98 11.22 -23.36
C ASP A 17 -16.60 12.34 -24.20
N ASN A 18 -16.60 12.18 -25.51
CA ASN A 18 -17.13 13.17 -26.44
C ASN A 18 -16.57 14.60 -26.20
N GLY A 19 -15.28 14.66 -25.84
CA GLY A 19 -14.58 15.92 -25.60
C GLY A 19 -14.93 16.61 -24.28
N LYS A 20 -15.61 15.95 -23.36
CA LYS A 20 -15.97 16.48 -22.03
C LYS A 20 -15.34 15.62 -20.94
N LEU A 21 -14.89 16.27 -19.89
CA LEU A 21 -14.47 15.60 -18.67
C LEU A 21 -15.64 14.81 -18.08
N THR A 22 -15.45 13.52 -17.83
CA THR A 22 -16.47 12.66 -17.22
C THR A 22 -16.06 12.15 -15.85
N LYS A 23 -14.75 11.94 -15.61
CA LYS A 23 -14.29 11.35 -14.36
C LYS A 23 -12.86 11.76 -14.00
N VAL A 24 -12.64 12.00 -12.71
CA VAL A 24 -11.31 12.12 -12.08
C VAL A 24 -11.27 11.21 -10.88
N VAL A 25 -10.32 10.25 -10.85
CA VAL A 25 -10.20 9.28 -9.77
C VAL A 25 -8.75 9.17 -9.29
N THR A 26 -8.57 8.91 -8.00
CA THR A 26 -7.24 8.59 -7.44
C THR A 26 -6.83 7.18 -7.86
N ARG A 27 -5.53 6.89 -7.88
CA ARG A 27 -5.01 5.54 -8.19
C ARG A 27 -5.56 4.46 -7.25
N GLY A 28 -5.82 4.81 -5.98
CA GLY A 28 -6.22 3.85 -4.97
C GLY A 28 -5.25 2.67 -4.86
N ASN A 29 -5.80 1.46 -4.82
CA ASN A 29 -5.04 0.20 -4.78
C ASN A 29 -4.74 -0.39 -6.18
N GLY A 30 -5.00 0.35 -7.25
CA GLY A 30 -4.86 -0.10 -8.64
C GLY A 30 -6.15 -0.63 -9.27
N HIS A 31 -7.14 -1.01 -8.48
CA HIS A 31 -8.47 -1.46 -8.93
C HIS A 31 -9.57 -0.49 -8.50
N ILE A 32 -9.50 0.02 -7.29
CA ILE A 32 -10.51 0.91 -6.70
C ILE A 32 -9.81 2.20 -6.26
N GLY A 33 -10.31 3.33 -6.75
CA GLY A 33 -9.86 4.66 -6.38
C GLY A 33 -11.03 5.54 -5.94
N THR A 34 -10.75 6.64 -5.26
CA THR A 34 -11.76 7.62 -4.83
C THR A 34 -12.11 8.53 -5.99
N ASN A 35 -13.41 8.69 -6.27
CA ASN A 35 -13.91 9.66 -7.26
C ASN A 35 -13.84 11.08 -6.67
N ILE A 36 -13.05 11.92 -7.31
CA ILE A 36 -12.84 13.32 -6.94
C ILE A 36 -13.22 14.28 -8.08
N THR A 37 -14.09 13.86 -8.99
CA THR A 37 -14.50 14.66 -10.15
C THR A 37 -15.03 16.04 -9.75
N HIS A 38 -15.67 16.15 -8.59
CA HIS A 38 -16.16 17.42 -8.06
C HIS A 38 -15.05 18.43 -7.75
N LEU A 39 -13.81 17.99 -7.56
CA LEU A 39 -12.65 18.87 -7.33
C LEU A 39 -11.93 19.26 -8.63
N SER A 40 -12.34 18.76 -9.78
CA SER A 40 -11.65 18.94 -11.06
C SER A 40 -11.40 20.39 -11.45
N THR A 41 -12.30 21.31 -11.07
CA THR A 41 -12.18 22.75 -11.36
C THR A 41 -11.20 23.48 -10.43
N ALA A 42 -10.80 22.83 -9.35
CA ALA A 42 -9.83 23.37 -8.38
C ALA A 42 -8.39 22.87 -8.65
N ILE A 43 -8.22 21.94 -9.58
CA ILE A 43 -6.91 21.36 -9.92
C ILE A 43 -6.50 21.88 -11.29
N ASP A 44 -5.47 22.72 -11.32
CA ASP A 44 -4.93 23.25 -12.57
C ASP A 44 -4.40 22.12 -13.47
N GLY A 45 -4.56 22.29 -14.79
CA GLY A 45 -4.16 21.28 -15.79
C GLY A 45 -5.23 20.23 -16.08
N ILE A 46 -6.32 20.13 -15.31
CA ILE A 46 -7.49 19.29 -15.65
C ILE A 46 -8.45 20.13 -16.50
N LEU A 47 -8.44 19.87 -17.79
CA LEU A 47 -9.32 20.57 -18.73
C LEU A 47 -10.76 20.06 -18.61
N GLN A 48 -11.75 20.98 -18.64
CA GLN A 48 -13.17 20.59 -18.61
C GLN A 48 -13.66 20.10 -19.99
N THR A 49 -13.02 20.58 -21.05
CA THR A 49 -13.31 20.17 -22.44
C THR A 49 -12.03 20.08 -23.25
N ILE A 50 -12.00 19.17 -24.21
CA ILE A 50 -10.89 18.94 -25.15
C ILE A 50 -11.40 18.83 -26.60
N PRO A 51 -10.55 19.04 -27.62
CA PRO A 51 -10.93 18.86 -29.02
C PRO A 51 -11.35 17.43 -29.40
N TYR A 52 -10.62 16.42 -28.88
CA TYR A 52 -10.86 15.02 -29.20
C TYR A 52 -12.23 14.54 -28.72
N LYS A 53 -12.97 13.79 -29.60
CA LYS A 53 -14.36 13.37 -29.35
C LYS A 53 -14.52 11.89 -29.02
N GLY A 54 -13.46 11.09 -29.08
CA GLY A 54 -13.48 9.69 -28.65
C GLY A 54 -13.37 9.51 -27.14
N HIS A 55 -13.32 8.26 -26.70
CA HIS A 55 -13.00 7.91 -25.31
C HIS A 55 -11.51 8.10 -25.04
N LEU A 56 -11.17 8.80 -23.97
CA LEU A 56 -9.79 9.14 -23.61
C LEU A 56 -9.54 8.93 -22.13
N VAL A 57 -8.50 8.17 -21.79
CA VAL A 57 -8.06 7.97 -20.41
C VAL A 57 -6.59 8.37 -20.27
N ILE A 58 -6.32 9.27 -19.34
CA ILE A 58 -4.99 9.82 -19.10
C ILE A 58 -4.61 9.63 -17.64
N ARG A 59 -3.36 9.26 -17.39
CA ARG A 59 -2.78 9.24 -16.06
C ARG A 59 -1.78 10.40 -15.92
N GLY A 60 -1.86 11.10 -14.80
CA GLY A 60 -0.95 12.18 -14.46
C GLY A 60 -0.76 12.27 -12.96
N GLU A 61 0.16 13.11 -12.53
CA GLU A 61 0.46 13.34 -11.13
C GLU A 61 -0.06 14.72 -10.70
N ALA A 62 -0.80 14.75 -9.60
CA ALA A 62 -1.22 15.98 -8.94
C ALA A 62 -0.12 16.39 -7.95
N VAL A 63 0.46 17.55 -8.18
CA VAL A 63 1.61 18.11 -7.45
C VAL A 63 1.33 19.52 -6.99
N ILE A 64 2.09 19.99 -6.00
CA ILE A 64 2.15 21.41 -5.59
C ILE A 64 3.59 21.86 -5.78
N SER A 65 3.79 23.05 -6.32
CA SER A 65 5.14 23.59 -6.49
C SER A 65 5.77 23.95 -5.13
N TYR A 66 7.11 23.94 -5.04
CA TYR A 66 7.80 24.37 -3.82
C TYR A 66 7.43 25.81 -3.42
N PRO A 67 7.37 26.81 -4.33
CA PRO A 67 6.92 28.15 -3.97
C PRO A 67 5.50 28.20 -3.41
N ASP A 68 4.53 27.49 -4.02
CA ASP A 68 3.15 27.45 -3.53
C ASP A 68 3.06 26.72 -2.18
N PHE A 69 3.85 25.69 -1.97
CA PHE A 69 3.95 24.95 -0.71
C PHE A 69 4.49 25.83 0.42
N GLU A 70 5.59 26.57 0.17
CA GLU A 70 6.19 27.48 1.13
C GLU A 70 5.21 28.59 1.50
N GLN A 71 4.55 29.20 0.49
CA GLN A 71 3.54 30.23 0.72
C GLN A 71 2.38 29.70 1.56
N PHE A 72 1.88 28.48 1.27
CA PHE A 72 0.79 27.88 2.04
C PHE A 72 1.20 27.63 3.50
N ASN A 73 2.39 27.10 3.76
CA ASN A 73 2.86 26.80 5.12
C ASN A 73 3.09 28.09 5.95
N MET A 74 3.45 29.23 5.33
CA MET A 74 3.55 30.50 6.04
C MET A 74 2.22 30.98 6.65
N GLU A 75 1.09 30.57 6.07
CA GLU A 75 -0.25 30.99 6.47
C GLU A 75 -1.01 29.88 7.22
N ALA A 76 -0.50 28.64 7.26
CA ALA A 76 -1.16 27.51 7.85
C ALA A 76 -1.04 27.49 9.39
N GLU A 77 -2.10 27.09 10.08
CA GLU A 77 -2.06 26.87 11.55
C GLU A 77 -1.17 25.66 11.92
N GLU A 78 -1.13 24.63 11.07
CA GLU A 78 -0.25 23.46 11.16
C GLU A 78 0.51 23.30 9.86
N GLU A 79 1.84 23.24 9.94
CA GLU A 79 2.71 23.07 8.78
C GLU A 79 2.66 21.63 8.24
N TYR A 80 2.59 21.51 6.92
CA TYR A 80 2.78 20.23 6.25
C TYR A 80 4.28 19.94 6.07
N ALA A 81 4.67 18.69 6.25
CA ALA A 81 6.07 18.27 6.19
C ALA A 81 6.69 18.36 4.78
N ASN A 82 5.88 18.21 3.73
CA ASN A 82 6.33 18.26 2.33
C ASN A 82 5.16 18.53 1.37
N PRO A 83 5.44 18.93 0.11
CA PRO A 83 4.41 19.21 -0.90
C PRO A 83 3.49 18.01 -1.19
N ARG A 84 4.01 16.78 -1.16
CA ARG A 84 3.21 15.57 -1.38
C ARG A 84 2.15 15.38 -0.30
N ASN A 85 2.49 15.62 0.98
CA ASN A 85 1.54 15.51 2.09
C ASN A 85 0.44 16.57 1.97
N LEU A 86 0.79 17.81 1.59
CA LEU A 86 -0.18 18.87 1.33
C LEU A 86 -1.10 18.49 0.16
N ALA A 87 -0.56 17.97 -0.94
CA ALA A 87 -1.35 17.48 -2.08
C ALA A 87 -2.31 16.38 -1.67
N SER A 88 -1.84 15.40 -0.87
CA SER A 88 -2.67 14.31 -0.35
C SER A 88 -3.82 14.80 0.51
N GLY A 89 -3.54 15.68 1.47
CA GLY A 89 -4.53 16.30 2.33
C GLY A 89 -5.57 17.10 1.54
N SER A 90 -5.15 17.76 0.46
CA SER A 90 -6.02 18.57 -0.39
C SER A 90 -7.13 17.75 -1.07
N LEU A 91 -6.81 16.54 -1.52
CA LEU A 91 -7.78 15.68 -2.22
C LEU A 91 -8.83 15.04 -1.30
N THR A 92 -8.68 15.18 0.02
CA THR A 92 -9.65 14.71 1.02
C THR A 92 -10.65 15.79 1.44
N LEU A 93 -10.40 17.05 1.06
CA LEU A 93 -11.27 18.18 1.37
C LEU A 93 -12.56 18.15 0.55
N LYS A 94 -13.61 18.71 1.13
CA LYS A 94 -14.92 18.85 0.47
C LYS A 94 -15.13 20.23 -0.13
N ASP A 95 -14.48 21.26 0.43
CA ASP A 95 -14.60 22.62 -0.06
C ASP A 95 -13.64 22.85 -1.24
N ILE A 96 -14.22 23.15 -2.39
CA ILE A 96 -13.50 23.41 -3.64
C ILE A 96 -12.61 24.64 -3.52
N ASN A 97 -13.02 25.67 -2.75
CA ASN A 97 -12.23 26.91 -2.60
C ASN A 97 -10.99 26.67 -1.77
N GLU A 98 -11.07 25.82 -0.72
CA GLU A 98 -9.89 25.43 0.05
C GLU A 98 -8.90 24.64 -0.83
N VAL A 99 -9.38 23.74 -1.68
CA VAL A 99 -8.51 23.00 -2.62
C VAL A 99 -7.88 23.95 -3.63
N LYS A 100 -8.63 24.90 -4.14
CA LYS A 100 -8.14 25.88 -5.11
C LYS A 100 -7.04 26.78 -4.52
N ALA A 101 -7.17 27.17 -3.25
CA ALA A 101 -6.18 27.98 -2.54
C ALA A 101 -4.83 27.24 -2.33
N ARG A 102 -4.78 25.93 -2.53
CA ARG A 102 -3.56 25.11 -2.40
C ARG A 102 -2.79 24.93 -3.70
N HIS A 103 -3.27 25.49 -4.80
CA HIS A 103 -2.61 25.54 -6.12
C HIS A 103 -2.14 24.19 -6.66
N LEU A 104 -2.98 23.12 -6.50
CA LEU A 104 -2.67 21.81 -7.09
C LEU A 104 -2.62 21.91 -8.60
N ARG A 105 -1.60 21.28 -9.19
CA ARG A 105 -1.46 21.11 -10.64
C ARG A 105 -1.39 19.63 -10.99
N TRP A 106 -2.19 19.21 -11.97
CA TRP A 106 -2.13 17.88 -12.53
C TRP A 106 -1.30 17.91 -13.83
N ILE A 107 -0.29 17.03 -13.89
CA ILE A 107 0.65 16.93 -15.00
C ILE A 107 0.54 15.52 -15.60
N PRO A 108 0.02 15.35 -16.81
CA PRO A 108 -0.03 14.09 -17.54
C PRO A 108 1.35 13.50 -17.80
N PHE A 109 1.48 12.17 -17.61
CA PHE A 109 2.70 11.44 -17.93
C PHE A 109 2.45 10.12 -18.67
N THR A 110 1.19 9.70 -18.83
CA THR A 110 0.83 8.48 -19.56
C THR A 110 -0.53 8.61 -20.22
N LEU A 111 -0.57 8.41 -21.53
CA LEU A 111 -1.79 8.13 -22.26
C LEU A 111 -2.16 6.66 -22.05
N VAL A 112 -3.22 6.41 -21.27
CA VAL A 112 -3.65 5.05 -20.91
C VAL A 112 -4.49 4.43 -22.01
N TYR A 113 -5.45 5.20 -22.54
CA TYR A 113 -6.34 4.75 -23.61
C TYR A 113 -6.74 5.91 -24.52
N THR A 114 -6.78 5.63 -25.81
CA THR A 114 -7.41 6.42 -26.87
C THR A 114 -7.84 5.46 -27.98
N GLU A 115 -8.78 5.86 -28.80
CA GLU A 115 -9.17 5.13 -30.01
C GLU A 115 -8.16 5.34 -31.17
N GLU A 116 -7.22 6.29 -31.00
CA GLU A 116 -6.14 6.55 -31.94
C GLU A 116 -5.00 5.55 -31.76
N GLU A 117 -4.46 5.01 -32.83
CA GLU A 117 -3.31 4.13 -32.79
C GLU A 117 -2.01 4.94 -32.77
N ILE A 118 -1.43 5.10 -31.57
CA ILE A 118 -0.18 5.85 -31.36
C ILE A 118 0.86 4.92 -30.70
N ASN A 119 1.81 4.44 -31.49
CA ASN A 119 2.81 3.43 -31.08
C ASN A 119 4.14 4.03 -30.61
N SER A 120 4.25 5.36 -30.54
CA SER A 120 5.38 6.12 -30.01
C SER A 120 5.01 6.76 -28.69
N TRP A 121 5.88 6.59 -27.65
CA TRP A 121 5.64 7.26 -26.35
C TRP A 121 5.74 8.79 -26.52
N GLY A 122 6.74 9.27 -27.25
CA GLY A 122 6.86 10.70 -27.57
C GLY A 122 5.64 11.23 -28.31
N GLY A 123 5.21 10.48 -29.34
CA GLY A 123 4.00 10.80 -30.10
C GLY A 123 2.73 10.84 -29.26
N ARG A 124 2.59 9.99 -28.21
CA ARG A 124 1.49 10.06 -27.24
C ARG A 124 1.52 11.35 -26.43
N MET A 125 2.69 11.80 -26.02
CA MET A 125 2.84 13.06 -25.27
C MET A 125 2.55 14.27 -26.17
N GLU A 126 3.07 14.30 -27.40
CA GLU A 126 2.77 15.34 -28.39
C GLU A 126 1.29 15.39 -28.74
N TRP A 127 0.66 14.24 -28.88
CA TRP A 127 -0.78 14.17 -29.14
C TRP A 127 -1.58 14.76 -27.98
N LEU A 128 -1.19 14.52 -26.72
CA LEU A 128 -1.81 15.14 -25.54
C LEU A 128 -1.60 16.65 -25.52
N GLU A 129 -0.42 17.14 -25.91
CA GLU A 129 -0.15 18.58 -26.04
C GLU A 129 -1.07 19.24 -27.08
N HIS A 130 -1.34 18.57 -28.19
CA HIS A 130 -2.30 19.03 -29.20
C HIS A 130 -3.74 19.05 -28.68
N GLN A 131 -4.08 18.24 -27.65
CA GLN A 131 -5.36 18.34 -26.96
C GLN A 131 -5.40 19.49 -25.93
N GLY A 132 -4.29 20.21 -25.72
CA GLY A 132 -4.17 21.36 -24.80
C GLY A 132 -3.60 20.99 -23.42
N PHE A 133 -3.14 19.78 -23.20
CA PHE A 133 -2.52 19.39 -21.94
C PHE A 133 -1.06 19.85 -21.86
N ARG A 134 -0.63 20.24 -20.66
CA ARG A 134 0.78 20.41 -20.36
C ARG A 134 1.30 19.12 -19.75
N VAL A 135 1.98 18.32 -20.56
CA VAL A 135 2.53 17.02 -20.14
C VAL A 135 3.84 17.16 -19.38
N VAL A 136 4.33 16.07 -18.80
CA VAL A 136 5.62 16.02 -18.11
C VAL A 136 6.76 16.39 -19.05
N ASP A 137 7.72 17.18 -18.53
CA ASP A 137 8.95 17.51 -19.26
C ASP A 137 9.70 16.23 -19.61
N ARG A 138 10.19 16.15 -20.83
CA ARG A 138 10.84 14.96 -21.39
C ARG A 138 11.99 15.31 -22.33
N GLU A 139 12.90 14.37 -22.47
CA GLU A 139 14.04 14.47 -23.39
C GLU A 139 14.26 13.14 -24.13
N LEU A 140 14.41 13.21 -25.45
CA LEU A 140 14.69 12.05 -26.30
C LEU A 140 16.19 11.73 -26.29
N ILE A 141 16.56 10.50 -25.96
CA ILE A 141 17.92 9.97 -26.10
C ILE A 141 17.90 9.04 -27.31
N GLU A 142 18.31 9.56 -28.47
CA GLU A 142 18.29 8.84 -29.75
C GLU A 142 19.25 7.65 -29.75
N GLN A 143 20.43 7.81 -29.14
CA GLN A 143 21.44 6.77 -29.00
C GLN A 143 21.62 6.42 -27.52
N PRO A 144 20.87 5.44 -26.99
CA PRO A 144 20.86 5.12 -25.57
C PRO A 144 22.09 4.28 -25.15
N THR A 145 23.27 4.87 -25.27
CA THR A 145 24.49 4.33 -24.65
C THR A 145 24.53 4.69 -23.16
N VAL A 146 25.27 3.95 -22.35
CA VAL A 146 25.44 4.23 -20.93
C VAL A 146 25.90 5.67 -20.72
N ASN A 147 26.92 6.12 -21.44
CA ASN A 147 27.46 7.47 -21.31
C ASN A 147 26.42 8.57 -21.64
N ASN A 148 25.62 8.37 -22.69
CA ASN A 148 24.59 9.35 -23.06
C ASN A 148 23.47 9.41 -22.04
N ILE A 149 23.06 8.26 -21.51
CA ILE A 149 22.04 8.19 -20.45
C ILE A 149 22.57 8.88 -19.18
N GLU A 150 23.78 8.57 -18.74
CA GLU A 150 24.40 9.20 -17.58
C GLU A 150 24.55 10.72 -17.74
N ALA A 151 24.95 11.20 -18.92
CA ALA A 151 25.09 12.63 -19.19
C ALA A 151 23.74 13.36 -19.06
N VAL A 152 22.67 12.79 -19.61
CA VAL A 152 21.31 13.38 -19.50
C VAL A 152 20.81 13.31 -18.06
N ILE A 153 21.01 12.19 -17.35
CA ILE A 153 20.66 12.08 -15.92
C ILE A 153 21.39 13.16 -15.12
N HIS A 154 22.69 13.37 -15.36
CA HIS A 154 23.49 14.37 -14.66
C HIS A 154 22.91 15.77 -14.91
N HIS A 155 22.66 16.13 -16.17
CA HIS A 155 22.08 17.43 -16.54
C HIS A 155 20.73 17.69 -15.85
N TRP A 156 19.85 16.67 -15.80
CA TRP A 156 18.55 16.80 -15.13
C TRP A 156 18.70 16.87 -13.61
N THR A 157 19.67 16.14 -13.03
CA THR A 157 19.98 16.20 -11.60
C THR A 157 20.37 17.60 -11.15
N GLU A 158 21.16 18.33 -11.94
CA GLU A 158 21.53 19.73 -11.62
C GLU A 158 20.33 20.66 -11.46
N ARG A 159 19.22 20.40 -12.16
CA ARG A 159 17.99 21.19 -12.04
C ARG A 159 17.24 20.98 -10.72
N VAL A 160 17.56 19.92 -9.97
CA VAL A 160 16.92 19.59 -8.69
C VAL A 160 17.83 19.86 -7.50
N THR A 161 19.16 19.77 -7.70
CA THR A 161 20.14 19.96 -6.62
C THR A 161 20.49 21.44 -6.36
N GLY A 162 19.84 22.38 -7.03
CA GLY A 162 20.07 23.81 -6.85
C GLY A 162 21.32 24.37 -7.55
N VAL A 163 22.00 23.58 -8.37
CA VAL A 163 23.15 24.01 -9.17
C VAL A 163 22.71 24.77 -10.43
N SER A 164 21.52 24.48 -10.94
CA SER A 164 20.95 25.10 -12.12
C SER A 164 20.42 26.52 -11.83
N SER A 165 20.60 27.45 -12.77
CA SER A 165 19.97 28.78 -12.75
C SER A 165 18.46 28.76 -12.95
N SER A 166 17.89 27.62 -13.35
CA SER A 166 16.45 27.41 -13.54
C SER A 166 16.04 26.08 -12.89
N PRO A 167 15.84 26.07 -11.56
CA PRO A 167 15.46 24.86 -10.84
C PRO A 167 14.07 24.38 -11.25
N PHE A 168 13.87 23.08 -11.24
CA PHE A 168 12.55 22.50 -11.49
C PHE A 168 11.63 22.75 -10.28
N PRO A 169 10.46 23.39 -10.45
CA PRO A 169 9.69 23.90 -9.33
C PRO A 169 8.85 22.85 -8.59
N TYR A 170 8.71 21.64 -9.13
CA TYR A 170 7.85 20.58 -8.54
C TYR A 170 8.66 19.50 -7.86
N PRO A 171 8.09 18.85 -6.83
CA PRO A 171 8.73 17.71 -6.16
C PRO A 171 8.89 16.52 -7.12
N VAL A 172 10.08 15.95 -7.11
CA VAL A 172 10.45 14.76 -7.87
C VAL A 172 11.26 13.81 -6.99
N ASP A 173 11.11 12.49 -7.22
CA ASP A 173 11.87 11.46 -6.51
C ASP A 173 12.81 10.66 -7.45
N GLY A 174 13.01 11.16 -8.67
CA GLY A 174 13.85 10.53 -9.68
C GLY A 174 13.46 10.91 -11.09
N LEU A 175 13.84 10.03 -12.00
CA LEU A 175 13.57 10.12 -13.43
C LEU A 175 12.92 8.82 -13.91
N VAL A 176 12.16 8.90 -15.00
CA VAL A 176 11.55 7.73 -15.65
C VAL A 176 12.20 7.59 -17.03
N ILE A 177 12.72 6.40 -17.32
CA ILE A 177 13.24 6.02 -18.62
C ILE A 177 12.18 5.17 -19.30
N SER A 178 11.58 5.68 -20.37
CA SER A 178 10.52 5.01 -21.13
C SER A 178 11.01 4.55 -22.50
N TYR A 179 10.53 3.40 -22.95
CA TYR A 179 10.76 2.99 -24.33
C TYR A 179 9.96 3.88 -25.29
N GLU A 180 10.56 4.23 -26.41
CA GLU A 180 9.88 4.96 -27.48
C GLU A 180 8.78 4.12 -28.13
N ASP A 181 9.08 2.85 -28.44
CA ASP A 181 8.13 1.89 -29.00
C ASP A 181 7.21 1.36 -27.89
N THR A 182 5.95 1.80 -27.90
CA THR A 182 4.95 1.41 -26.90
C THR A 182 4.43 -0.01 -27.09
N VAL A 183 4.54 -0.58 -28.30
CA VAL A 183 4.20 -1.98 -28.58
C VAL A 183 5.23 -2.89 -27.94
N TYR A 184 6.51 -2.59 -28.13
CA TYR A 184 7.60 -3.28 -27.42
C TYR A 184 7.46 -3.14 -25.90
N ALA A 185 7.23 -1.93 -25.41
CA ALA A 185 7.03 -1.68 -23.97
C ALA A 185 5.88 -2.51 -23.36
N ALA A 186 4.82 -2.77 -24.14
CA ALA A 186 3.68 -3.58 -23.70
C ALA A 186 4.01 -5.08 -23.55
N THR A 187 5.12 -5.57 -24.10
CA THR A 187 5.58 -6.97 -23.95
C THR A 187 6.20 -7.23 -22.57
N GLY A 188 6.48 -6.18 -21.79
CA GLY A 188 7.08 -6.28 -20.46
C GLY A 188 6.16 -6.99 -19.45
N SER A 189 6.77 -7.52 -18.37
CA SER A 189 6.01 -8.14 -17.28
C SER A 189 5.09 -7.14 -16.58
N VAL A 190 3.94 -7.61 -16.11
CA VAL A 190 2.98 -6.78 -15.36
C VAL A 190 3.37 -6.70 -13.89
N THR A 191 3.33 -5.50 -13.32
CA THR A 191 3.57 -5.27 -11.89
C THR A 191 2.38 -5.70 -11.05
N GLY A 192 2.54 -5.82 -9.72
CA GLY A 192 1.44 -6.08 -8.79
C GLY A 192 0.32 -5.03 -8.79
N HIS A 193 0.54 -3.88 -9.44
CA HIS A 193 -0.46 -2.83 -9.66
C HIS A 193 -1.04 -2.85 -11.09
N HIS A 194 -0.94 -3.98 -11.79
CA HIS A 194 -1.44 -4.20 -13.15
C HIS A 194 -0.92 -3.19 -14.19
N ALA A 195 0.24 -2.59 -13.95
CA ALA A 195 0.93 -1.75 -14.91
C ALA A 195 2.04 -2.55 -15.58
N THR A 196 2.11 -2.51 -16.90
CA THR A 196 3.20 -3.11 -17.68
C THR A 196 4.51 -2.41 -17.35
N ARG A 197 5.61 -3.16 -17.25
CA ARG A 197 6.95 -2.60 -17.12
C ARG A 197 7.39 -2.00 -18.44
N ALA A 198 6.91 -0.80 -18.72
CA ALA A 198 7.16 -0.06 -19.96
C ALA A 198 8.46 0.77 -19.93
N GLY A 199 9.30 0.59 -18.91
CA GLY A 199 10.55 1.32 -18.72
C GLY A 199 11.09 1.12 -17.31
N TYR A 200 11.99 2.03 -16.91
CA TYR A 200 12.70 1.98 -15.63
C TYR A 200 12.61 3.31 -14.91
N ALA A 201 12.56 3.25 -13.57
CA ALA A 201 12.73 4.43 -12.74
C ALA A 201 14.17 4.51 -12.24
N PHE A 202 14.83 5.63 -12.52
CA PHE A 202 16.06 6.04 -11.86
C PHE A 202 15.66 6.85 -10.62
N LYS A 203 16.19 6.50 -9.47
CA LYS A 203 16.02 7.28 -8.23
C LYS A 203 17.38 7.74 -7.75
N TRP A 204 17.45 8.98 -7.27
CA TRP A 204 18.61 9.43 -6.53
C TRP A 204 18.78 8.59 -5.27
N GLN A 205 20.00 8.53 -4.78
CA GLN A 205 20.25 7.90 -3.50
C GLN A 205 19.46 8.65 -2.43
N ASP A 206 18.72 7.92 -1.60
CA ASP A 206 17.99 8.49 -0.48
C ASP A 206 18.98 9.22 0.45
N GLU A 207 18.57 10.36 0.99
CA GLU A 207 19.34 11.07 2.02
C GLU A 207 19.54 10.13 3.21
N SER A 208 20.79 10.00 3.67
CA SER A 208 21.12 9.20 4.82
C SER A 208 21.65 10.07 5.96
N ALA A 209 21.23 9.76 7.18
CA ALA A 209 21.76 10.39 8.37
C ALA A 209 22.39 9.35 9.30
N GLU A 210 23.46 9.75 9.97
CA GLU A 210 24.18 8.91 10.93
C GLU A 210 23.66 9.15 12.34
N THR A 211 23.58 8.08 13.13
CA THR A 211 23.14 8.14 14.52
C THR A 211 23.70 6.99 15.34
N GLU A 212 23.54 7.07 16.66
CA GLU A 212 23.93 6.00 17.58
C GLU A 212 22.72 5.19 18.05
N LEU A 213 22.84 3.87 18.00
CA LEU A 213 21.87 2.93 18.51
C LEU A 213 21.76 3.03 20.05
N ASP A 214 20.55 3.21 20.56
CA ASP A 214 20.26 3.15 21.98
C ASP A 214 19.97 1.70 22.42
N TYR A 215 19.11 0.99 21.67
CA TYR A 215 18.81 -0.44 21.85
C TYR A 215 18.05 -0.99 20.65
N ILE A 216 17.94 -2.31 20.58
CA ILE A 216 17.07 -3.02 19.64
C ILE A 216 15.78 -3.39 20.34
N GLU A 217 14.68 -2.87 19.89
CA GLU A 217 13.34 -3.25 20.33
C GLU A 217 12.82 -4.42 19.47
N TRP A 218 12.32 -5.44 20.14
CA TRP A 218 11.72 -6.59 19.46
C TRP A 218 10.20 -6.45 19.43
N SER A 219 9.66 -6.13 18.28
CA SER A 219 8.24 -5.87 18.07
C SER A 219 7.50 -7.13 17.61
N CYS A 220 6.48 -7.51 18.38
CA CYS A 220 5.65 -8.68 18.04
C CYS A 220 4.61 -8.33 16.98
N ALA A 221 4.57 -9.13 15.90
CA ALA A 221 3.52 -9.15 14.90
C ALA A 221 2.67 -10.44 15.06
N ALA A 222 1.74 -10.67 14.13
CA ALA A 222 0.87 -11.84 14.19
C ALA A 222 1.62 -13.19 14.12
N SER A 223 2.73 -13.24 13.38
CA SER A 223 3.51 -14.47 13.16
C SER A 223 4.98 -14.34 13.55
N THR A 224 5.56 -13.15 13.54
CA THR A 224 6.99 -12.92 13.74
C THR A 224 7.26 -11.90 14.83
N ILE A 225 8.47 -11.97 15.39
CA ILE A 225 9.04 -10.93 16.27
C ILE A 225 10.15 -10.26 15.46
N SER A 226 9.96 -8.98 15.14
CA SER A 226 10.85 -8.24 14.24
C SER A 226 11.71 -7.23 15.01
N PRO A 227 13.02 -7.11 14.68
CA PRO A 227 13.90 -6.14 15.30
C PRO A 227 13.67 -4.74 14.75
N VAL A 228 13.68 -3.75 15.64
CA VAL A 228 13.57 -2.32 15.35
C VAL A 228 14.70 -1.60 16.06
N ALA A 229 15.54 -0.89 15.32
CA ALA A 229 16.55 -0.03 15.90
C ALA A 229 15.87 1.19 16.53
N VAL A 230 16.15 1.43 17.81
CA VAL A 230 15.81 2.67 18.52
C VAL A 230 17.12 3.42 18.74
N PHE A 231 17.18 4.70 18.35
CA PHE A 231 18.41 5.47 18.30
C PHE A 231 18.16 6.94 18.66
N ARG A 232 19.25 7.68 18.87
CA ARG A 232 19.17 9.13 19.09
C ARG A 232 18.44 9.80 17.95
N PRO A 233 17.44 10.67 18.25
CA PRO A 233 16.64 11.33 17.22
C PRO A 233 17.52 12.08 16.22
N ILE A 234 17.19 11.94 14.93
CA ILE A 234 17.84 12.64 13.81
C ILE A 234 16.79 13.28 12.94
N GLU A 235 17.14 14.41 12.31
CA GLU A 235 16.33 14.99 11.25
C GLU A 235 16.67 14.31 9.92
N LEU A 236 15.65 13.85 9.24
CA LEU A 236 15.78 13.17 7.96
C LEU A 236 14.59 13.48 7.08
N GLU A 237 14.83 14.10 5.92
CA GLU A 237 13.80 14.54 4.97
C GLU A 237 12.65 15.32 5.66
N GLY A 238 13.02 16.34 6.49
CA GLY A 238 12.08 17.25 7.13
C GLY A 238 11.23 16.65 8.27
N THR A 239 11.61 15.49 8.80
CA THR A 239 10.95 14.92 9.98
C THR A 239 11.95 14.31 10.94
N THR A 240 11.63 14.36 12.26
CA THR A 240 12.43 13.72 13.30
C THR A 240 12.19 12.21 13.31
N VAL A 241 13.24 11.44 13.10
CA VAL A 241 13.23 9.97 13.11
C VAL A 241 14.02 9.47 14.32
N LYS A 242 13.47 8.50 15.06
CA LYS A 242 14.11 7.86 16.24
C LYS A 242 13.99 6.33 16.23
N ARG A 243 13.40 5.77 15.21
CA ARG A 243 13.17 4.32 15.06
C ARG A 243 13.28 3.94 13.60
N ALA A 244 13.95 2.82 13.30
CA ALA A 244 14.05 2.29 11.96
C ALA A 244 13.95 0.77 11.94
N SER A 245 13.39 0.21 10.88
CA SER A 245 13.30 -1.24 10.71
C SER A 245 14.68 -1.87 10.49
N LEU A 246 14.91 -2.99 11.13
CA LEU A 246 16.01 -3.92 10.88
C LEU A 246 15.53 -5.19 10.15
N CYS A 247 14.28 -5.20 9.71
CA CYS A 247 13.63 -6.27 8.95
C CYS A 247 13.55 -7.61 9.70
N ASN A 248 14.66 -8.34 9.82
CA ASN A 248 14.75 -9.67 10.40
C ASN A 248 16.16 -9.98 10.92
N ILE A 249 16.36 -11.17 11.49
CA ILE A 249 17.66 -11.62 12.06
C ILE A 249 18.75 -11.63 10.98
N SER A 250 18.49 -12.20 9.79
CA SER A 250 19.47 -12.27 8.71
C SER A 250 19.96 -10.89 8.29
N GLU A 251 19.09 -9.89 8.27
CA GLU A 251 19.48 -8.50 7.95
C GLU A 251 20.33 -7.88 9.06
N CYS A 252 20.02 -8.15 10.33
CA CYS A 252 20.86 -7.73 11.45
C CYS A 252 22.28 -8.32 11.36
N GLU A 253 22.37 -9.61 11.06
CA GLU A 253 23.63 -10.32 10.88
C GLU A 253 24.41 -9.80 9.66
N ARG A 254 23.72 -9.60 8.53
CA ARG A 254 24.30 -9.03 7.29
C ARG A 254 24.88 -7.62 7.52
N LEU A 255 24.16 -6.79 8.28
CA LEU A 255 24.63 -5.45 8.64
C LEU A 255 25.76 -5.46 9.66
N GLY A 256 25.94 -6.54 10.41
CA GLY A 256 26.86 -6.61 11.54
C GLY A 256 26.46 -5.69 12.68
N ILE A 257 25.14 -5.57 12.94
CA ILE A 257 24.66 -4.70 13.99
C ILE A 257 25.11 -5.21 15.36
N GLY A 258 25.52 -4.28 16.21
CA GLY A 258 25.92 -4.60 17.58
C GLY A 258 24.87 -4.16 18.61
N ASP A 259 25.35 -3.73 19.75
CA ASP A 259 24.57 -3.27 20.89
C ASP A 259 24.60 -1.73 20.97
N LYS A 260 24.17 -1.18 22.10
CA LYS A 260 24.14 0.25 22.42
C LYS A 260 25.47 0.94 22.08
N GLY A 261 25.36 2.10 21.40
CA GLY A 261 26.50 2.88 20.93
C GLY A 261 26.98 2.52 19.53
N THR A 262 26.42 1.47 18.89
CA THR A 262 26.68 1.15 17.47
C THR A 262 26.27 2.32 16.60
N LYS A 263 27.18 2.81 15.75
CA LYS A 263 26.88 3.87 14.77
C LYS A 263 26.25 3.29 13.52
N ILE A 264 25.10 3.81 13.17
CA ILE A 264 24.28 3.33 12.05
C ILE A 264 23.94 4.46 11.08
N ALA A 265 23.79 4.12 9.82
CA ALA A 265 23.24 4.99 8.78
C ALA A 265 21.79 4.62 8.50
N VAL A 266 20.92 5.62 8.51
CA VAL A 266 19.46 5.47 8.36
C VAL A 266 18.99 6.29 7.16
N ILE A 267 18.08 5.72 6.37
CA ILE A 267 17.35 6.40 5.28
C ILE A 267 15.85 6.30 5.53
N LYS A 268 15.08 7.09 4.81
CA LYS A 268 13.64 6.84 4.62
C LYS A 268 13.38 6.16 3.29
N ALA A 269 13.27 4.83 3.31
CA ALA A 269 12.91 4.08 2.13
C ALA A 269 11.57 4.59 1.55
N ASN A 270 11.57 4.94 0.26
CA ASN A 270 10.45 5.59 -0.42
C ASN A 270 9.97 6.89 0.26
N LYS A 271 10.86 7.63 0.91
CA LYS A 271 10.59 8.87 1.68
C LYS A 271 9.57 8.70 2.82
N ILE A 272 9.27 7.48 3.23
CA ILE A 272 8.23 7.19 4.22
C ILE A 272 8.76 6.30 5.36
N ILE A 273 9.40 5.17 5.05
CA ILE A 273 9.72 4.13 6.02
C ILE A 273 11.19 4.21 6.44
N PRO A 274 11.51 4.57 7.70
CA PRO A 274 12.87 4.55 8.19
C PRO A 274 13.44 3.13 8.18
N LYS A 275 14.64 2.98 7.60
CA LYS A 275 15.37 1.72 7.50
C LYS A 275 16.84 1.93 7.80
N VAL A 276 17.47 1.05 8.58
CA VAL A 276 18.93 0.99 8.72
C VAL A 276 19.50 0.35 7.47
N ILE A 277 20.47 1.03 6.83
CA ILE A 277 21.10 0.57 5.59
C ILE A 277 22.55 0.11 5.79
N ASN A 278 23.22 0.66 6.80
CA ASN A 278 24.63 0.36 7.06
C ASN A 278 24.95 0.49 8.56
N VAL A 279 25.96 -0.23 9.00
CA VAL A 279 26.62 -0.08 10.29
C VAL A 279 28.02 0.49 10.03
N ILE A 280 28.28 1.67 10.59
CA ILE A 280 29.54 2.41 10.40
C ILE A 280 30.59 1.88 11.38
N GLU A 281 30.19 1.72 12.64
CA GLU A 281 31.02 1.22 13.73
C GLU A 281 30.16 0.37 14.67
N SER A 282 30.46 -0.92 14.77
CA SER A 282 29.73 -1.85 15.63
C SER A 282 30.32 -1.88 17.04
N VAL A 283 29.46 -1.84 18.03
CA VAL A 283 29.83 -1.95 19.45
C VAL A 283 29.09 -3.13 20.06
N GLY A 284 29.79 -3.97 20.82
CA GLY A 284 29.17 -5.11 21.53
C GLY A 284 28.75 -6.23 20.59
N THR A 285 27.73 -6.97 20.99
CA THR A 285 27.23 -8.16 20.27
C THR A 285 25.72 -8.08 20.09
N PHE A 286 25.22 -8.42 18.90
CA PHE A 286 23.80 -8.55 18.63
C PHE A 286 23.20 -9.73 19.41
N HIS A 287 22.12 -9.49 20.15
CA HIS A 287 21.45 -10.49 20.95
C HIS A 287 20.04 -10.76 20.43
N ILE A 288 19.74 -12.04 20.19
CA ILE A 288 18.39 -12.51 19.85
C ILE A 288 17.72 -12.92 21.17
N PRO A 289 16.52 -12.40 21.50
CA PRO A 289 15.85 -12.74 22.74
C PRO A 289 15.39 -14.19 22.78
N GLU A 290 15.67 -14.89 23.86
CA GLU A 290 15.22 -16.26 24.11
C GLU A 290 13.78 -16.34 24.59
N THR A 291 13.19 -15.20 24.98
CA THR A 291 11.82 -15.10 25.46
C THR A 291 11.05 -14.01 24.73
N CYS A 292 9.77 -14.26 24.50
CA CYS A 292 8.87 -13.31 23.87
C CYS A 292 8.72 -12.05 24.74
N PRO A 293 8.89 -10.83 24.20
CA PRO A 293 8.81 -9.60 24.98
C PRO A 293 7.39 -9.30 25.54
N VAL A 294 6.37 -10.03 25.10
CA VAL A 294 4.97 -9.80 25.51
C VAL A 294 4.46 -10.88 26.47
N CYS A 295 4.62 -12.16 26.14
CA CYS A 295 4.08 -13.25 26.95
C CYS A 295 5.15 -14.05 27.73
N HIS A 296 6.43 -13.70 27.57
CA HIS A 296 7.58 -14.33 28.22
C HIS A 296 7.76 -15.83 27.95
N SER A 297 6.99 -16.41 27.03
CA SER A 297 7.19 -17.78 26.55
C SER A 297 8.46 -17.85 25.70
N ALA A 298 9.02 -19.06 25.53
CA ALA A 298 10.20 -19.26 24.71
C ALA A 298 10.01 -18.75 23.27
N THR A 299 11.11 -18.34 22.67
CA THR A 299 11.17 -17.98 21.25
C THR A 299 11.96 -19.02 20.47
N GLU A 300 11.70 -19.14 19.18
CA GLU A 300 12.49 -19.96 18.26
C GLU A 300 12.85 -19.19 17.00
N VAL A 301 14.00 -19.51 16.44
CA VAL A 301 14.46 -18.97 15.14
C VAL A 301 14.05 -19.96 14.07
N SER A 302 13.28 -19.49 13.08
CA SER A 302 12.92 -20.25 11.89
C SER A 302 13.72 -19.72 10.71
N GLU A 303 14.18 -20.65 9.86
CA GLU A 303 14.90 -20.34 8.62
C GLU A 303 14.07 -20.78 7.42
N SER A 304 13.90 -19.91 6.43
CA SER A 304 13.21 -20.22 5.21
C SER A 304 14.05 -21.13 4.31
N GLU A 305 13.53 -22.29 3.92
CA GLU A 305 14.21 -23.22 3.01
C GLU A 305 14.50 -22.62 1.64
N VAL A 306 13.68 -21.64 1.20
CA VAL A 306 13.81 -21.02 -0.12
C VAL A 306 14.80 -19.87 -0.12
N SER A 307 14.76 -18.99 0.90
CA SER A 307 15.55 -17.74 0.94
C SER A 307 16.68 -17.75 1.95
N GLY A 308 16.76 -18.73 2.85
CA GLY A 308 17.69 -18.73 3.98
C GLY A 308 17.42 -17.62 5.00
N THR A 309 16.28 -16.93 4.90
CA THR A 309 15.97 -15.82 5.80
C THR A 309 15.58 -16.34 7.18
N ARG A 310 16.27 -15.82 8.21
CA ARG A 310 16.04 -16.17 9.61
C ARG A 310 15.12 -15.16 10.27
N THR A 311 14.07 -15.67 10.90
CA THR A 311 13.04 -14.88 11.61
C THR A 311 12.81 -15.44 13.00
N LEU A 312 12.43 -14.56 13.94
CA LEU A 312 12.12 -14.94 15.31
C LEU A 312 10.62 -15.13 15.52
N HIS A 313 10.24 -16.18 16.21
CA HIS A 313 8.85 -16.51 16.50
C HIS A 313 8.65 -16.79 17.99
N CYS A 314 7.49 -16.38 18.51
CA CYS A 314 7.03 -16.84 19.82
C CYS A 314 6.43 -18.24 19.70
N THR A 315 6.82 -19.19 20.58
CA THR A 315 6.28 -20.54 20.56
C THR A 315 4.84 -20.63 21.09
N ASN A 316 4.40 -19.64 21.87
CA ASN A 316 3.04 -19.58 22.40
C ASN A 316 2.03 -19.19 21.32
N THR A 317 1.14 -20.10 20.94
CA THR A 317 0.06 -19.87 19.98
C THR A 317 -0.99 -18.88 20.48
N HIS A 318 -1.17 -18.77 21.80
CA HIS A 318 -2.10 -17.87 22.49
C HIS A 318 -1.44 -16.58 22.99
N CYS A 319 -0.28 -16.22 22.43
CA CYS A 319 0.40 -14.97 22.79
C CYS A 319 -0.54 -13.77 22.57
N PRO A 320 -0.74 -12.88 23.58
CA PRO A 320 -1.64 -11.72 23.45
C PRO A 320 -1.32 -10.80 22.26
N ALA A 321 -0.02 -10.62 21.94
CA ALA A 321 0.39 -9.83 20.78
C ALA A 321 -0.05 -10.49 19.45
N LYS A 322 0.08 -11.81 19.34
CA LYS A 322 -0.39 -12.55 18.15
C LYS A 322 -1.91 -12.44 18.00
N GLN A 323 -2.63 -12.61 19.10
CA GLN A 323 -4.10 -12.50 19.09
C GLN A 323 -4.53 -11.09 18.66
N LEU A 324 -3.97 -10.05 19.27
CA LEU A 324 -4.31 -8.67 18.91
C LEU A 324 -4.08 -8.37 17.43
N LYS A 325 -2.94 -8.81 16.88
CA LYS A 325 -2.64 -8.60 15.45
C LYS A 325 -3.56 -9.39 14.52
N LYS A 326 -3.98 -10.59 14.93
CA LYS A 326 -5.01 -11.36 14.20
C LYS A 326 -6.33 -10.58 14.16
N PHE A 327 -6.77 -10.05 15.30
CA PHE A 327 -7.96 -9.20 15.36
C PHE A 327 -7.81 -7.93 14.52
N GLY A 328 -6.69 -7.23 14.62
CA GLY A 328 -6.42 -6.02 13.84
C GLY A 328 -6.56 -6.28 12.33
N ARG A 329 -6.02 -7.41 11.83
CA ARG A 329 -6.19 -7.80 10.42
C ARG A 329 -7.63 -8.16 10.10
N PHE A 330 -8.31 -8.88 10.99
CA PHE A 330 -9.70 -9.29 10.79
C PHE A 330 -10.61 -8.07 10.59
N VAL A 331 -10.51 -7.06 11.46
CA VAL A 331 -11.37 -5.86 11.41
C VAL A 331 -10.91 -4.82 10.37
N SER A 332 -9.73 -4.98 9.78
CA SER A 332 -9.13 -4.03 8.84
C SER A 332 -9.97 -3.82 7.58
N LYS A 333 -9.66 -2.75 6.84
CA LYS A 333 -10.29 -2.42 5.56
C LYS A 333 -10.16 -3.54 4.53
N GLU A 334 -9.08 -4.29 4.56
CA GLU A 334 -8.80 -5.44 3.69
C GLU A 334 -9.47 -6.72 4.19
N GLY A 335 -9.78 -6.80 5.50
CA GLY A 335 -10.53 -7.88 6.14
C GLY A 335 -12.03 -7.68 6.05
N VAL A 336 -12.76 -7.91 7.15
CA VAL A 336 -14.22 -7.76 7.20
C VAL A 336 -14.69 -6.28 7.23
N ASN A 337 -13.76 -5.34 7.42
CA ASN A 337 -13.98 -3.89 7.35
C ASN A 337 -14.99 -3.36 8.38
N ILE A 338 -14.64 -3.45 9.64
CA ILE A 338 -15.41 -2.82 10.73
C ILE A 338 -14.87 -1.40 10.95
N ASP A 339 -15.48 -0.42 10.28
CA ASP A 339 -15.05 0.99 10.38
C ASP A 339 -15.21 1.51 11.82
N GLY A 340 -14.18 2.20 12.32
CA GLY A 340 -14.13 2.72 13.68
C GLY A 340 -13.61 1.74 14.74
N LEU A 341 -13.23 0.50 14.37
CA LEU A 341 -12.67 -0.49 15.26
C LEU A 341 -11.15 -0.64 15.05
N SER A 342 -10.37 0.16 15.79
CA SER A 342 -8.90 0.09 15.76
C SER A 342 -8.35 -1.08 16.61
N GLU A 343 -7.09 -1.49 16.39
CA GLU A 343 -6.41 -2.47 17.25
C GLU A 343 -6.47 -2.06 18.73
N GLN A 344 -6.29 -0.77 19.05
CA GLN A 344 -6.36 -0.27 20.42
C GLN A 344 -7.75 -0.43 21.02
N THR A 345 -8.79 -0.22 20.21
CA THR A 345 -10.19 -0.42 20.64
C THR A 345 -10.47 -1.89 20.91
N VAL A 346 -10.02 -2.78 20.00
CA VAL A 346 -10.14 -4.23 20.19
C VAL A 346 -9.39 -4.68 21.45
N GLN A 347 -8.18 -4.15 21.71
CA GLN A 347 -7.44 -4.46 22.94
C GLN A 347 -8.20 -4.08 24.21
N LYS A 348 -8.91 -2.91 24.20
CA LYS A 348 -9.77 -2.53 25.33
C LYS A 348 -10.90 -3.57 25.53
N PHE A 349 -11.53 -4.04 24.47
CA PHE A 349 -12.62 -5.02 24.56
C PHE A 349 -12.14 -6.41 24.98
N ILE A 350 -10.94 -6.81 24.57
CA ILE A 350 -10.29 -8.04 25.05
C ILE A 350 -10.00 -7.92 26.57
N ASN A 351 -9.49 -6.80 27.03
CA ASN A 351 -9.18 -6.57 28.45
C ASN A 351 -10.44 -6.53 29.33
N LEU A 352 -11.58 -6.12 28.78
CA LEU A 352 -12.89 -6.15 29.43
C LEU A 352 -13.55 -7.55 29.42
N GLY A 353 -12.96 -8.50 28.68
CA GLY A 353 -13.51 -9.84 28.51
C GLY A 353 -14.71 -9.93 27.55
N TRP A 354 -14.99 -8.85 26.81
CA TRP A 354 -16.08 -8.81 25.83
C TRP A 354 -15.73 -9.50 24.52
N VAL A 355 -14.43 -9.58 24.17
CA VAL A 355 -13.94 -10.18 22.92
C VAL A 355 -12.85 -11.21 23.26
N ARG A 356 -13.08 -12.46 22.91
CA ARG A 356 -12.16 -13.60 23.05
C ARG A 356 -11.87 -14.23 21.71
N GLU A 357 -12.89 -14.28 20.83
CA GLU A 357 -12.82 -14.80 19.47
C GLU A 357 -13.50 -13.87 18.47
N TYR A 358 -13.35 -14.12 17.18
CA TYR A 358 -13.89 -13.23 16.13
C TYR A 358 -15.40 -13.07 16.18
N ALA A 359 -16.14 -14.14 16.55
CA ALA A 359 -17.59 -14.13 16.67
C ALA A 359 -18.07 -13.07 17.67
N ASP A 360 -17.34 -12.88 18.78
CA ASP A 360 -17.71 -11.93 19.85
C ASP A 360 -17.78 -10.48 19.33
N LEU A 361 -17.06 -10.15 18.28
CA LEU A 361 -17.11 -8.81 17.67
C LEU A 361 -18.53 -8.47 17.19
N PHE A 362 -19.29 -9.46 16.77
CA PHE A 362 -20.66 -9.31 16.27
C PHE A 362 -21.70 -9.28 17.39
N HIS A 363 -21.28 -9.55 18.63
CA HIS A 363 -22.10 -9.46 19.85
C HIS A 363 -21.86 -8.19 20.68
N LEU A 364 -20.97 -7.28 20.22
CA LEU A 364 -20.70 -6.01 20.90
C LEU A 364 -21.92 -5.08 21.06
N THR A 365 -23.01 -5.34 20.34
CA THR A 365 -24.32 -4.69 20.56
C THR A 365 -24.88 -4.91 21.96
N GLU A 366 -24.55 -6.04 22.60
CA GLU A 366 -24.97 -6.37 23.97
C GLU A 366 -24.36 -5.41 25.00
N HIS A 367 -23.19 -4.85 24.69
CA HIS A 367 -22.46 -3.89 25.51
C HIS A 367 -22.71 -2.43 25.12
N ALA A 368 -23.75 -2.14 24.34
CA ALA A 368 -24.03 -0.79 23.82
C ALA A 368 -24.20 0.28 24.90
N THR A 369 -24.72 -0.08 26.08
CA THR A 369 -24.92 0.84 27.21
C THR A 369 -23.57 1.20 27.84
N GLU A 370 -22.74 0.21 28.12
CA GLU A 370 -21.41 0.37 28.71
C GLU A 370 -20.49 1.14 27.76
N LEU A 371 -20.53 0.84 26.45
CA LEU A 371 -19.79 1.55 25.43
C LEU A 371 -20.04 3.06 25.44
N ARG A 372 -21.30 3.49 25.64
CA ARG A 372 -21.65 4.93 25.68
C ARG A 372 -21.09 5.67 26.88
N THR A 373 -20.73 4.95 27.94
CA THR A 373 -20.13 5.51 29.16
C THR A 373 -18.61 5.49 29.17
N MET A 374 -18.00 4.80 28.21
CA MET A 374 -16.54 4.68 28.12
C MET A 374 -15.89 5.97 27.58
N GLU A 375 -14.74 6.32 28.15
CA GLU A 375 -13.90 7.42 27.65
C GLU A 375 -13.49 7.18 26.20
N GLY A 376 -13.69 8.20 25.36
CA GLY A 376 -13.43 8.14 23.92
C GLY A 376 -14.61 7.64 23.07
N PHE A 377 -15.74 7.24 23.71
CA PHE A 377 -16.93 6.80 23.02
C PHE A 377 -18.13 7.69 23.35
N GLY A 378 -18.57 8.50 22.39
CA GLY A 378 -19.84 9.25 22.52
C GLY A 378 -20.99 8.54 21.82
N ASN A 379 -22.23 8.99 22.06
CA ASN A 379 -23.41 8.38 21.46
C ASN A 379 -23.33 8.20 19.94
N LYS A 380 -22.81 9.22 19.21
CA LYS A 380 -22.66 9.16 17.74
C LYS A 380 -21.63 8.12 17.31
N SER A 381 -20.47 8.04 18.00
CA SER A 381 -19.40 7.08 17.65
C SER A 381 -19.83 5.64 17.92
N VAL A 382 -20.52 5.39 19.05
CA VAL A 382 -21.07 4.06 19.35
C VAL A 382 -22.11 3.64 18.31
N THR A 383 -23.06 4.52 17.97
CA THR A 383 -24.06 4.21 16.95
C THR A 383 -23.40 3.90 15.60
N LYS A 384 -22.35 4.66 15.19
CA LYS A 384 -21.61 4.43 13.96
C LYS A 384 -20.86 3.09 14.01
N LEU A 385 -20.20 2.77 15.13
CA LEU A 385 -19.47 1.51 15.32
C LEU A 385 -20.40 0.30 15.22
N LEU A 386 -21.55 0.33 15.94
CA LEU A 386 -22.50 -0.79 15.91
C LEU A 386 -23.11 -0.97 14.52
N ALA A 387 -23.39 0.12 13.79
CA ALA A 387 -23.85 0.04 12.41
C ALA A 387 -22.76 -0.54 11.48
N ALA A 388 -21.47 -0.22 11.72
CA ALA A 388 -20.35 -0.79 10.96
C ALA A 388 -20.19 -2.29 11.24
N ILE A 389 -20.39 -2.75 12.46
CA ILE A 389 -20.40 -4.17 12.83
C ILE A 389 -21.50 -4.92 12.09
N GLU A 390 -22.74 -4.40 12.12
CA GLU A 390 -23.84 -5.03 11.39
C GLU A 390 -23.62 -5.06 9.87
N LYS A 391 -23.05 -3.99 9.32
CA LYS A 391 -22.65 -3.95 7.90
C LYS A 391 -21.61 -5.02 7.56
N ALA A 392 -20.65 -5.25 8.46
CA ALA A 392 -19.55 -6.21 8.27
C ALA A 392 -19.99 -7.69 8.30
N ARG A 393 -21.22 -7.98 8.78
CA ARG A 393 -21.81 -9.33 8.62
C ARG A 393 -21.95 -9.72 7.15
N ASN A 394 -22.13 -8.76 6.25
CA ASN A 394 -22.16 -9.00 4.81
C ASN A 394 -20.74 -8.90 4.25
N VAL A 395 -20.08 -10.00 4.06
CA VAL A 395 -18.68 -10.07 3.66
C VAL A 395 -18.49 -10.97 2.43
N GLU A 396 -17.57 -10.57 1.54
CA GLU A 396 -17.13 -11.42 0.44
C GLU A 396 -16.25 -12.56 0.95
N ALA A 397 -16.43 -13.80 0.44
CA ALA A 397 -15.63 -14.96 0.79
C ALA A 397 -14.11 -14.70 0.73
N ARG A 398 -13.65 -13.94 -0.28
CA ARG A 398 -12.25 -13.58 -0.44
C ARG A 398 -11.73 -12.73 0.72
N ARG A 399 -12.51 -11.76 1.16
CA ARG A 399 -12.14 -10.87 2.27
C ARG A 399 -12.13 -11.60 3.60
N LEU A 400 -13.12 -12.48 3.81
CA LEU A 400 -13.15 -13.34 4.97
C LEU A 400 -11.93 -14.25 5.02
N LEU A 401 -11.63 -14.96 3.93
CA LEU A 401 -10.49 -15.88 3.87
C LEU A 401 -9.16 -15.17 4.14
N PHE A 402 -8.98 -13.96 3.60
CA PHE A 402 -7.82 -13.13 3.88
C PHE A 402 -7.77 -12.66 5.35
N ALA A 403 -8.92 -12.32 5.93
CA ALA A 403 -9.06 -11.84 7.30
C ALA A 403 -8.67 -12.91 8.35
N LEU A 404 -8.83 -14.19 8.03
CA LEU A 404 -8.45 -15.31 8.90
C LEU A 404 -6.94 -15.40 9.17
N ASN A 405 -6.12 -14.65 8.44
CA ASN A 405 -4.67 -14.56 8.62
C ASN A 405 -3.96 -15.92 8.56
N ILE A 406 -4.35 -16.77 7.60
CA ILE A 406 -3.72 -18.07 7.36
C ILE A 406 -2.28 -17.84 6.87
N PRO A 407 -1.27 -18.49 7.47
CA PRO A 407 0.13 -18.33 7.04
C PRO A 407 0.31 -18.65 5.54
N LEU A 408 1.13 -17.88 4.85
CA LEU A 408 1.43 -17.95 3.40
C LEU A 408 0.21 -17.75 2.47
N VAL A 409 -0.97 -17.44 3.01
CA VAL A 409 -2.20 -17.21 2.25
C VAL A 409 -2.51 -15.72 2.21
N GLY A 410 -1.96 -15.03 1.20
CA GLY A 410 -2.24 -13.62 0.89
C GLY A 410 -3.46 -13.45 -0.02
N GLN A 411 -3.79 -12.22 -0.39
CA GLN A 411 -4.94 -11.90 -1.24
C GLN A 411 -4.95 -12.65 -2.59
N ASP A 412 -3.79 -12.78 -3.25
CA ASP A 412 -3.67 -13.52 -4.51
C ASP A 412 -4.00 -15.01 -4.33
N VAL A 413 -3.51 -15.62 -3.26
CA VAL A 413 -3.80 -17.03 -2.95
C VAL A 413 -5.29 -17.23 -2.64
N CYS A 414 -5.90 -16.32 -1.86
CA CYS A 414 -7.35 -16.33 -1.60
C CYS A 414 -8.15 -16.26 -2.90
N ASN A 415 -7.77 -15.38 -3.83
CA ASN A 415 -8.43 -15.27 -5.14
C ASN A 415 -8.34 -16.57 -5.94
N ARG A 416 -7.16 -17.20 -6.01
CA ARG A 416 -6.93 -18.43 -6.76
C ARG A 416 -7.72 -19.63 -6.17
N LEU A 417 -7.70 -19.76 -4.84
CA LEU A 417 -8.46 -20.80 -4.14
C LEU A 417 -9.97 -20.66 -4.41
N LEU A 418 -10.50 -19.45 -4.24
CA LEU A 418 -11.94 -19.18 -4.42
C LEU A 418 -12.38 -19.13 -5.89
N SER A 419 -11.45 -18.95 -6.84
CA SER A 419 -11.74 -19.13 -8.26
C SER A 419 -11.88 -20.60 -8.65
N ALA A 420 -11.21 -21.52 -7.92
CA ALA A 420 -11.25 -22.95 -8.17
C ALA A 420 -12.37 -23.66 -7.37
N TYR A 421 -12.67 -23.19 -6.16
CA TYR A 421 -13.64 -23.81 -5.25
C TYR A 421 -14.52 -22.76 -4.58
N PRO A 422 -15.84 -22.99 -4.45
CA PRO A 422 -16.69 -22.26 -3.50
C PRO A 422 -16.15 -22.39 -2.07
N LEU A 423 -16.36 -21.38 -1.21
CA LEU A 423 -15.78 -21.36 0.13
C LEU A 423 -16.11 -22.60 0.96
N GLU A 424 -17.38 -23.03 0.94
CA GLU A 424 -17.81 -24.23 1.68
C GLU A 424 -17.11 -25.50 1.20
N GLU A 425 -17.00 -25.68 -0.12
CA GLU A 425 -16.31 -26.80 -0.73
C GLU A 425 -14.81 -26.75 -0.47
N LEU A 426 -14.22 -25.55 -0.49
CA LEU A 426 -12.81 -25.30 -0.18
C LEU A 426 -12.49 -25.75 1.26
N ILE A 427 -13.29 -25.33 2.23
CA ILE A 427 -13.14 -25.71 3.64
C ILE A 427 -13.33 -27.23 3.80
N LYS A 428 -14.38 -27.79 3.22
CA LYS A 428 -14.66 -29.24 3.26
C LYS A 428 -13.51 -30.05 2.68
N THR A 429 -13.04 -29.67 1.48
CA THR A 429 -11.92 -30.35 0.81
C THR A 429 -10.65 -30.31 1.65
N ALA A 430 -10.35 -29.15 2.28
CA ALA A 430 -9.18 -29.02 3.14
C ALA A 430 -9.25 -29.93 4.37
N ILE A 431 -10.43 -30.07 4.99
CA ILE A 431 -10.62 -30.88 6.19
C ILE A 431 -10.61 -32.37 5.86
N GLU A 432 -11.33 -32.82 4.80
CA GLU A 432 -11.52 -34.22 4.45
C GLU A 432 -10.34 -34.84 3.68
N SER A 433 -9.52 -34.03 3.00
CA SER A 433 -8.42 -34.54 2.19
C SER A 433 -7.33 -35.23 3.03
N ALA A 434 -6.88 -36.41 2.60
CA ALA A 434 -5.71 -37.04 3.18
C ALA A 434 -4.39 -36.36 2.79
N ALA A 435 -4.35 -35.68 1.63
CA ALA A 435 -3.18 -34.97 1.10
C ALA A 435 -3.18 -33.52 1.52
N GLU A 436 -2.09 -33.07 2.14
CA GLU A 436 -1.94 -31.66 2.54
C GLU A 436 -1.65 -30.74 1.36
N ASP A 437 -1.17 -31.25 0.25
CA ASP A 437 -0.86 -30.53 -0.99
C ASP A 437 -1.99 -30.56 -2.03
N VAL A 438 -3.22 -30.90 -1.60
CA VAL A 438 -4.40 -31.10 -2.47
C VAL A 438 -4.69 -29.91 -3.40
N PHE A 439 -4.34 -28.67 -3.00
CA PHE A 439 -4.55 -27.46 -3.79
C PHE A 439 -3.34 -27.08 -4.65
N SER A 440 -2.26 -27.86 -4.65
CA SER A 440 -1.04 -27.55 -5.43
C SER A 440 -1.24 -27.65 -6.94
N THR A 441 -2.33 -28.26 -7.40
CA THR A 441 -2.74 -28.30 -8.81
C THR A 441 -3.27 -26.95 -9.33
N ILE A 442 -3.62 -26.02 -8.42
CA ILE A 442 -4.08 -24.68 -8.78
C ILE A 442 -2.87 -23.83 -9.18
N ALA A 443 -2.91 -23.24 -10.39
CA ALA A 443 -1.83 -22.39 -10.88
C ALA A 443 -1.45 -21.27 -9.89
N GLY A 444 -0.18 -21.21 -9.48
CA GLY A 444 0.36 -20.23 -8.51
C GLY A 444 0.18 -20.61 -7.04
N ILE A 445 -0.33 -21.80 -6.74
CA ILE A 445 -0.36 -22.37 -5.40
C ILE A 445 0.59 -23.56 -5.37
N GLY A 446 1.77 -23.37 -4.77
CA GLY A 446 2.73 -24.44 -4.56
C GLY A 446 2.40 -25.31 -3.35
N PRO A 447 3.11 -26.44 -3.17
CA PRO A 447 2.87 -27.38 -2.05
C PRO A 447 2.89 -26.72 -0.68
N GLU A 448 3.84 -25.82 -0.42
CA GLU A 448 3.94 -25.10 0.86
C GLU A 448 2.68 -24.30 1.22
N LYS A 449 2.11 -23.57 0.25
CA LYS A 449 0.89 -22.78 0.46
C LYS A 449 -0.32 -23.67 0.67
N SER A 450 -0.40 -24.76 -0.10
CA SER A 450 -1.47 -25.76 0.06
C SER A 450 -1.40 -26.44 1.43
N THR A 451 -0.22 -26.91 1.82
CA THR A 451 0.02 -27.53 3.13
C THR A 451 -0.32 -26.59 4.28
N SER A 452 0.12 -25.33 4.19
CA SER A 452 -0.20 -24.30 5.20
C SER A 452 -1.70 -24.10 5.35
N PHE A 453 -2.42 -23.98 4.23
CA PHE A 453 -3.88 -23.83 4.23
C PHE A 453 -4.60 -25.04 4.84
N VAL A 454 -4.23 -26.26 4.41
CA VAL A 454 -4.86 -27.50 4.87
C VAL A 454 -4.61 -27.73 6.37
N ARG A 455 -3.37 -27.54 6.83
CA ARG A 455 -3.04 -27.68 8.26
C ARG A 455 -3.81 -26.70 9.12
N TRP A 456 -3.92 -25.44 8.65
CA TRP A 456 -4.67 -24.41 9.36
C TRP A 456 -6.17 -24.76 9.48
N MET A 457 -6.77 -25.32 8.41
CA MET A 457 -8.18 -25.74 8.41
C MET A 457 -8.44 -26.99 9.27
N LYS A 458 -7.44 -27.85 9.44
CA LYS A 458 -7.52 -29.07 10.27
C LYS A 458 -7.20 -28.85 11.74
N ASP A 459 -6.64 -27.71 12.07
CA ASP A 459 -6.34 -27.35 13.46
C ASP A 459 -7.65 -27.21 14.26
N GLU A 460 -7.72 -27.87 15.41
CA GLU A 460 -8.94 -27.96 16.21
C GLU A 460 -9.44 -26.60 16.70
N ASP A 461 -8.52 -25.71 17.12
CA ASP A 461 -8.85 -24.37 17.62
C ASP A 461 -9.37 -23.47 16.48
N ASN A 462 -8.73 -23.54 15.30
CA ASN A 462 -9.19 -22.79 14.12
C ASN A 462 -10.53 -23.32 13.61
N HIS A 463 -10.75 -24.63 13.65
CA HIS A 463 -12.00 -25.23 13.25
C HIS A 463 -13.15 -24.81 14.19
N ALA A 464 -12.93 -24.85 15.51
CA ALA A 464 -13.90 -24.38 16.50
C ALA A 464 -14.22 -22.89 16.32
N MET A 465 -13.21 -22.07 16.10
CA MET A 465 -13.36 -20.64 15.82
C MET A 465 -14.19 -20.39 14.54
N LEU A 466 -13.94 -21.14 13.46
CA LEU A 466 -14.75 -21.03 12.24
C LEU A 466 -16.19 -21.46 12.46
N HIS A 467 -16.41 -22.52 13.24
CA HIS A 467 -17.75 -23.00 13.57
C HIS A 467 -18.58 -21.93 14.29
N ASN A 468 -17.94 -21.12 15.17
CA ASN A 468 -18.60 -20.02 15.87
C ASN A 468 -18.78 -18.78 14.98
N LEU A 469 -17.81 -18.50 14.10
CA LEU A 469 -17.79 -17.29 13.29
C LEU A 469 -18.75 -17.34 12.08
N LEU A 470 -18.77 -18.47 11.35
CA LEU A 470 -19.50 -18.55 10.08
C LEU A 470 -21.01 -18.26 10.20
N PRO A 471 -21.71 -18.68 11.28
CA PRO A 471 -23.13 -18.35 11.48
C PRO A 471 -23.41 -16.85 11.66
N GLU A 472 -22.41 -16.07 12.08
CA GLU A 472 -22.51 -14.61 12.27
C GLU A 472 -22.44 -13.83 10.95
N LEU A 473 -22.09 -14.48 9.84
CA LEU A 473 -21.78 -13.84 8.58
C LEU A 473 -22.71 -14.24 7.45
N ASN A 474 -23.06 -13.25 6.62
CA ASN A 474 -23.72 -13.43 5.33
C ASN A 474 -22.62 -13.40 4.25
N ILE A 475 -22.12 -14.56 3.85
CA ILE A 475 -20.97 -14.66 2.97
C ILE A 475 -21.43 -14.67 1.51
N SER A 476 -21.05 -13.62 0.76
CA SER A 476 -21.22 -13.61 -0.68
C SER A 476 -20.02 -14.27 -1.37
N GLN A 477 -20.31 -15.20 -2.25
CA GLN A 477 -19.28 -15.69 -3.17
C GLN A 477 -19.11 -14.66 -4.29
N GLN A 478 -17.88 -14.47 -4.79
CA GLN A 478 -17.72 -13.75 -6.04
C GLN A 478 -18.57 -14.45 -7.09
N SER A 479 -19.55 -13.76 -7.64
CA SER A 479 -20.20 -14.24 -8.85
C SER A 479 -19.08 -14.40 -9.88
N SER A 480 -18.86 -15.65 -10.32
CA SER A 480 -18.10 -15.92 -11.54
C SER A 480 -18.53 -14.88 -12.56
N THR A 481 -17.59 -14.08 -13.04
CA THR A 481 -17.82 -13.07 -14.08
C THR A 481 -18.79 -13.63 -15.09
N PRO A 482 -19.89 -12.94 -15.42
CA PRO A 482 -20.75 -13.42 -16.50
C PRO A 482 -19.87 -13.54 -17.73
N THR A 483 -19.77 -14.71 -18.30
CA THR A 483 -19.10 -14.99 -19.58
C THR A 483 -19.92 -14.40 -20.73
N GLY A 484 -20.16 -13.10 -20.67
CA GLY A 484 -20.69 -12.31 -21.77
C GLY A 484 -19.53 -11.84 -22.61
N SER A 485 -19.43 -12.31 -23.84
CA SER A 485 -18.39 -11.94 -24.81
C SER A 485 -18.35 -10.44 -25.16
N SER A 486 -19.34 -9.64 -24.76
CA SER A 486 -19.45 -8.21 -25.04
C SER A 486 -18.44 -7.32 -24.30
N CYS A 487 -17.76 -7.85 -23.28
CA CYS A 487 -16.78 -7.11 -22.48
C CYS A 487 -15.37 -7.73 -22.52
N GLN A 488 -15.13 -8.68 -23.41
CA GLN A 488 -13.84 -9.35 -23.54
C GLN A 488 -12.78 -8.36 -24.04
N GLY A 489 -11.71 -8.18 -23.27
CA GLY A 489 -10.62 -7.23 -23.57
C GLY A 489 -10.82 -5.81 -23.02
N LEU A 490 -11.92 -5.54 -22.31
CA LEU A 490 -12.14 -4.25 -21.66
C LEU A 490 -11.69 -4.29 -20.19
N THR A 491 -10.98 -3.26 -19.75
CA THR A 491 -10.65 -3.05 -18.33
C THR A 491 -11.63 -2.07 -17.74
N PHE A 492 -12.36 -2.48 -16.70
CA PHE A 492 -13.32 -1.63 -16.01
C PHE A 492 -12.71 -1.10 -14.71
N VAL A 493 -12.84 0.20 -14.48
CA VAL A 493 -12.57 0.82 -13.19
C VAL A 493 -13.92 1.11 -12.53
N VAL A 494 -14.26 0.37 -11.48
CA VAL A 494 -15.47 0.62 -10.70
C VAL A 494 -15.11 1.61 -9.60
N THR A 495 -15.78 2.77 -9.58
CA THR A 495 -15.59 3.82 -8.56
C THR A 495 -16.93 4.14 -7.94
N GLY A 496 -17.03 3.95 -6.62
CA GLY A 496 -18.26 4.19 -5.84
C GLY A 496 -18.95 2.90 -5.35
N ASP A 497 -19.92 3.06 -4.48
CA ASP A 497 -20.77 1.95 -4.02
C ASP A 497 -21.61 1.48 -5.22
N VAL A 498 -21.42 0.24 -5.61
CA VAL A 498 -22.29 -0.44 -6.57
C VAL A 498 -23.42 -1.07 -5.75
N HIS A 499 -24.62 -0.51 -5.85
CA HIS A 499 -25.83 -1.10 -5.28
C HIS A 499 -26.37 -2.21 -6.16
#